data_c43852cfdbfe668766ec656ba284a2cc
#
_entry.id   c43852cfdbfe668766ec656ba284a2cc
#
_cell.length_a   1.000
_cell.length_b   1.000
_cell.length_c   1.000
_cell.angle_alpha   90.00
_cell.angle_beta   90.00
_cell.angle_gamma   90.00
#
_symmetry.space_group_name_H-M   'P 1'
#
loop_
_entity.id
_entity.type
_entity.pdbx_description
1 polymer ?
#
loop_
_entity_poly.entity_id
_entity_poly.type
_entity_poly.pdbx_seq_one_letter_code
_entity_poly.pdbx_strand_id
1 'polypeptide(L)'
;MSVTRADREASLKKRYAGRVAAAPKRRGMGRGPGAPRGGGRPKSTGAALKRLLSYLEADRLRMGIAFFCVIVNTVATLTGSYMLRPIINRFIAPPDGSPGNVAGLFKGLTMMACVYLLGVIANYLQSRLMLEVAQSALVRIRTDLFTKMQKLPVRFYDTNSNGDLMSRFTNDVDTIGNMLSSTLVQLFSGTLSIIGTLFLMLYTNIWLTAVTLIMIPLMLRAGGEVAKRSQKYFSAQQSALGALNGYIEETITGQKVVKVFCHEEIAEEEFDILNRDLREKQIRAQFLGGMMGPVMNNLSQVNYSLTACIGGILCVVKNFDVGGLTVFLNFSRQFSRPINEISMQVSNVFSALAGAERVFSVMDEEPETEDDKDAVSMDGMSGEVVLNHVTFGYNPDKVILKDISLYAKPGQKIAFVGSTGAGKTTITNLINRFYDIQSGTITIDGVDICHIKRDELRRHIAMVLQDTHLFTGTVMENIRYGRLDATDEEVIQAAKMASAHSFIMRLPKGYDTVLESDGANLSQGQRQLLNIARAAVSRAPILILDEATSSVDTRTEKHIEQGMDRLMAERTTFVIAHRLSTVRNANAIMVLENGEIIERGDHEDLLKEKGRYYRLYTGMAELN
;
A
#
# COMPACT_ATOMS: atom_id res chain seq x y z
N MET A 1 -38.55 -3.73 25.99
CA MET A 1 -37.48 -3.95 27.00
C MET A 1 -36.35 -2.94 26.71
N SER A 2 -36.15 -1.99 27.63
CA SER A 2 -35.06 -1.01 27.49
C SER A 2 -33.74 -1.73 27.70
N VAL A 3 -32.95 -1.83 26.64
CA VAL A 3 -31.57 -2.35 26.70
C VAL A 3 -30.79 -1.47 27.67
N THR A 4 -30.22 -2.05 28.72
CA THR A 4 -29.48 -1.26 29.71
C THR A 4 -28.20 -0.67 29.05
N ARG A 5 -27.71 0.46 29.59
CA ARG A 5 -26.46 1.08 29.08
C ARG A 5 -25.30 0.10 29.08
N ALA A 6 -25.21 -0.77 30.10
CA ALA A 6 -24.19 -1.80 30.20
C ALA A 6 -24.26 -2.87 29.09
N ASP A 7 -25.48 -3.30 28.74
CA ASP A 7 -25.71 -4.26 27.66
C ASP A 7 -25.36 -3.66 26.29
N ARG A 8 -25.68 -2.36 26.10
CA ARG A 8 -25.31 -1.62 24.88
C ARG A 8 -23.79 -1.49 24.75
N GLU A 9 -23.10 -1.13 25.84
CA GLU A 9 -21.64 -1.05 25.89
C GLU A 9 -20.97 -2.39 25.56
N ALA A 10 -21.42 -3.50 26.16
CA ALA A 10 -20.89 -4.83 25.90
C ALA A 10 -21.12 -5.26 24.43
N SER A 11 -22.30 -4.96 23.89
CA SER A 11 -22.67 -5.23 22.50
C SER A 11 -21.80 -4.43 21.50
N LEU A 12 -21.59 -3.14 21.72
CA LEU A 12 -20.75 -2.28 20.90
C LEU A 12 -19.29 -2.74 20.91
N LYS A 13 -18.73 -2.97 22.11
CA LYS A 13 -17.37 -3.49 22.24
C LYS A 13 -17.20 -4.83 21.50
N LYS A 14 -18.20 -5.73 21.56
CA LYS A 14 -18.17 -7.00 20.84
C LYS A 14 -18.30 -6.82 19.32
N ARG A 15 -19.15 -5.91 18.85
CA ARG A 15 -19.38 -5.63 17.42
C ARG A 15 -18.14 -5.08 16.74
N TYR A 16 -17.42 -4.18 17.39
CA TYR A 16 -16.26 -3.50 16.80
C TYR A 16 -14.89 -4.06 17.21
N ALA A 17 -14.79 -4.87 18.29
CA ALA A 17 -13.55 -5.48 18.75
C ALA A 17 -12.86 -6.41 17.72
N GLY A 18 -13.62 -6.94 16.76
CA GLY A 18 -13.10 -7.82 15.71
C GLY A 18 -12.64 -7.11 14.42
N ARG A 19 -12.95 -5.82 14.24
CA ARG A 19 -12.72 -5.11 12.97
C ARG A 19 -11.25 -4.71 12.73
N VAL A 20 -10.45 -4.53 13.76
CA VAL A 20 -8.98 -4.32 13.63
C VAL A 20 -8.25 -5.57 13.11
N ALA A 21 -8.87 -6.73 13.21
CA ALA A 21 -8.32 -8.01 12.73
C ALA A 21 -8.91 -8.48 11.39
N ALA A 22 -9.86 -7.74 10.81
CA ALA A 22 -10.52 -8.12 9.57
C ALA A 22 -10.66 -6.90 8.67
N ALA A 23 -9.76 -6.76 7.71
CA ALA A 23 -10.15 -6.20 6.42
C ALA A 23 -11.45 -6.90 5.96
N PRO A 24 -12.37 -6.22 5.26
CA PRO A 24 -13.72 -6.73 5.02
C PRO A 24 -13.66 -8.12 4.40
N LYS A 25 -14.13 -9.13 5.16
CA LYS A 25 -14.39 -10.45 4.62
C LYS A 25 -15.57 -10.30 3.65
N ARG A 26 -15.30 -10.09 2.37
CA ARG A 26 -16.27 -10.43 1.35
C ARG A 26 -16.60 -11.92 1.52
N ARG A 27 -17.86 -12.20 1.85
CA ARG A 27 -18.42 -13.55 1.87
C ARG A 27 -18.25 -14.13 0.47
N GLY A 28 -17.50 -15.21 0.38
CA GLY A 28 -17.43 -16.06 -0.79
C GLY A 28 -16.29 -15.74 -1.75
N MET A 29 -15.08 -16.17 -1.39
CA MET A 29 -14.09 -16.73 -2.30
C MET A 29 -12.99 -17.39 -1.47
N GLY A 30 -12.59 -18.59 -1.86
CA GLY A 30 -11.74 -19.50 -1.12
C GLY A 30 -10.42 -18.90 -0.67
N ARG A 31 -9.97 -19.35 0.48
CA ARG A 31 -8.67 -19.05 1.05
C ARG A 31 -7.55 -19.49 0.11
N GLY A 32 -6.93 -18.52 -0.56
CA GLY A 32 -5.56 -18.69 -1.03
C GLY A 32 -4.60 -18.62 0.17
N PRO A 33 -3.52 -19.41 0.24
CA PRO A 33 -2.58 -19.39 1.35
C PRO A 33 -1.73 -18.12 1.28
N GLY A 34 -1.86 -17.21 2.27
CA GLY A 34 -0.81 -16.24 2.56
C GLY A 34 -1.12 -14.76 2.51
N ALA A 35 -2.19 -14.27 3.17
CA ALA A 35 -2.20 -12.87 3.59
C ALA A 35 -1.62 -12.75 5.00
N PRO A 36 -0.46 -12.10 5.20
CA PRO A 36 0.10 -11.90 6.54
C PRO A 36 -0.69 -10.82 7.27
N ARG A 37 -1.15 -11.16 8.47
CA ARG A 37 -1.67 -10.22 9.48
C ARG A 37 -0.57 -9.23 9.85
N GLY A 38 -0.91 -7.95 9.99
CA GLY A 38 0.00 -6.91 10.43
C GLY A 38 0.77 -7.29 11.70
N GLY A 39 2.10 -7.05 11.73
CA GLY A 39 2.94 -7.24 12.90
C GLY A 39 3.59 -8.63 13.07
N GLY A 40 3.46 -9.55 12.14
CA GLY A 40 4.15 -10.85 12.15
C GLY A 40 5.65 -10.72 11.87
N ARG A 41 6.50 -11.49 12.57
CA ARG A 41 7.92 -11.64 12.18
C ARG A 41 7.98 -12.12 10.73
N PRO A 42 8.81 -11.49 9.89
CA PRO A 42 8.97 -11.87 8.49
C PRO A 42 9.38 -13.33 8.36
N LYS A 43 8.84 -14.04 7.37
CA LYS A 43 9.10 -15.47 7.15
C LYS A 43 10.51 -15.75 6.62
N SER A 44 11.09 -14.78 5.88
CA SER A 44 12.41 -14.90 5.24
C SER A 44 13.24 -13.61 5.37
N THR A 45 13.58 -13.22 6.62
CA THR A 45 14.36 -12.01 6.92
C THR A 45 15.66 -11.92 6.13
N GLY A 46 16.35 -13.04 5.93
CA GLY A 46 17.64 -13.06 5.22
C GLY A 46 17.51 -12.77 3.72
N ALA A 47 16.50 -13.31 3.04
CA ALA A 47 16.27 -13.09 1.62
C ALA A 47 15.85 -11.62 1.36
N ALA A 48 14.93 -11.09 2.16
CA ALA A 48 14.51 -9.68 2.06
C ALA A 48 15.67 -8.72 2.30
N LEU A 49 16.51 -8.98 3.32
CA LEU A 49 17.69 -8.17 3.59
C LEU A 49 18.71 -8.23 2.44
N LYS A 50 19.00 -9.42 1.92
CA LYS A 50 19.93 -9.59 0.79
C LYS A 50 19.44 -8.82 -0.43
N ARG A 51 18.15 -8.89 -0.75
CA ARG A 51 17.56 -8.18 -1.88
C ARG A 51 17.55 -6.66 -1.66
N LEU A 52 17.29 -6.18 -0.43
CA LEU A 52 17.44 -4.75 -0.12
C LEU A 52 18.88 -4.26 -0.29
N LEU A 53 19.86 -5.06 0.14
CA LEU A 53 21.28 -4.73 -0.05
C LEU A 53 21.65 -4.64 -1.53
N SER A 54 21.07 -5.46 -2.42
CA SER A 54 21.33 -5.35 -3.86
C SER A 54 20.86 -4.01 -4.46
N TYR A 55 19.79 -3.41 -3.92
CA TYR A 55 19.37 -2.06 -4.33
C TYR A 55 20.35 -0.96 -3.91
N LEU A 56 21.20 -1.22 -2.91
CA LEU A 56 22.25 -0.29 -2.46
C LEU A 56 23.55 -0.43 -3.23
N GLU A 57 23.72 -1.52 -4.01
CA GLU A 57 24.96 -1.82 -4.71
C GLU A 57 25.40 -0.74 -5.71
N ALA A 58 24.45 -0.05 -6.33
CA ALA A 58 24.75 1.04 -7.26
C ALA A 58 25.42 2.25 -6.58
N ASP A 59 25.19 2.43 -5.27
CA ASP A 59 25.70 3.57 -4.48
C ASP A 59 26.77 3.14 -3.46
N ARG A 60 27.49 2.02 -3.71
CA ARG A 60 28.49 1.45 -2.78
C ARG A 60 29.55 2.45 -2.31
N LEU A 61 30.03 3.30 -3.22
CA LEU A 61 31.07 4.30 -2.89
C LEU A 61 30.52 5.34 -1.91
N ARG A 62 29.31 5.90 -2.16
CA ARG A 62 28.67 6.89 -1.28
C ARG A 62 28.37 6.27 0.08
N MET A 63 27.89 5.03 0.10
CA MET A 63 27.63 4.28 1.32
C MET A 63 28.93 4.04 2.10
N GLY A 64 30.03 3.64 1.43
CA GLY A 64 31.35 3.47 2.04
C GLY A 64 31.87 4.74 2.68
N ILE A 65 31.76 5.89 1.99
CA ILE A 65 32.13 7.21 2.53
C ILE A 65 31.25 7.57 3.75
N ALA A 66 29.95 7.31 3.68
CA ALA A 66 29.04 7.58 4.79
C ALA A 66 29.43 6.76 6.04
N PHE A 67 29.69 5.45 5.92
CA PHE A 67 30.15 4.63 7.05
C PHE A 67 31.53 5.06 7.57
N PHE A 68 32.44 5.47 6.69
CA PHE A 68 33.71 6.07 7.11
C PHE A 68 33.48 7.34 7.94
N CYS A 69 32.56 8.21 7.50
CA CYS A 69 32.18 9.40 8.28
C CYS A 69 31.58 9.04 9.66
N VAL A 70 30.80 7.93 9.76
CA VAL A 70 30.33 7.44 11.07
C VAL A 70 31.51 7.08 11.98
N ILE A 71 32.52 6.39 11.45
CA ILE A 71 33.72 6.04 12.22
C ILE A 71 34.44 7.32 12.69
N VAL A 72 34.67 8.27 11.77
CA VAL A 72 35.31 9.55 12.11
C VAL A 72 34.54 10.30 13.19
N ASN A 73 33.22 10.42 13.07
CA ASN A 73 32.35 11.07 14.06
C ASN A 73 32.42 10.38 15.43
N THR A 74 32.35 9.05 15.45
CA THR A 74 32.41 8.28 16.70
C THR A 74 33.78 8.43 17.37
N VAL A 75 34.86 8.32 16.59
CA VAL A 75 36.23 8.51 17.09
C VAL A 75 36.41 9.95 17.62
N ALA A 76 35.93 10.97 16.89
CA ALA A 76 35.99 12.34 17.32
C ALA A 76 35.26 12.57 18.67
N THR A 77 34.06 11.99 18.81
CA THR A 77 33.26 12.08 20.05
C THR A 77 33.96 11.40 21.24
N LEU A 78 34.51 10.21 21.03
CA LEU A 78 35.23 9.47 22.08
C LEU A 78 36.54 10.16 22.45
N THR A 79 37.33 10.61 21.44
CA THR A 79 38.58 11.32 21.64
C THR A 79 38.35 12.67 22.35
N GLY A 80 37.32 13.43 21.92
CA GLY A 80 36.93 14.67 22.56
C GLY A 80 36.58 14.48 24.05
N SER A 81 35.84 13.40 24.37
CA SER A 81 35.53 13.04 25.77
C SER A 81 36.81 12.66 26.55
N TYR A 82 37.72 11.88 25.94
CA TYR A 82 38.99 11.47 26.58
C TYR A 82 39.95 12.64 26.82
N MET A 83 39.95 13.66 25.94
CA MET A 83 40.80 14.86 26.07
C MET A 83 40.52 15.66 27.36
N LEU A 84 39.36 15.50 27.98
CA LEU A 84 39.10 16.11 29.30
C LEU A 84 40.10 15.68 30.36
N ARG A 85 40.61 14.42 30.33
CA ARG A 85 41.58 13.92 31.30
C ARG A 85 42.88 14.68 31.29
N PRO A 86 43.61 14.78 30.17
CA PRO A 86 44.86 15.59 30.14
C PRO A 86 44.61 17.09 30.36
N ILE A 87 43.44 17.61 29.95
CA ILE A 87 43.12 19.04 30.18
C ILE A 87 42.96 19.30 31.68
N ILE A 88 42.23 18.47 32.42
CA ILE A 88 42.03 18.62 33.86
C ILE A 88 43.35 18.42 34.58
N ASN A 89 44.06 17.32 34.31
CA ASN A 89 45.25 16.95 35.08
C ASN A 89 46.49 17.82 34.79
N ARG A 90 46.59 18.47 33.63
CA ARG A 90 47.76 19.29 33.29
C ARG A 90 47.53 20.79 33.49
N PHE A 91 46.28 21.25 33.32
CA PHE A 91 46.02 22.70 33.23
C PHE A 91 45.07 23.23 34.30
N ILE A 92 44.18 22.38 34.89
CA ILE A 92 43.23 22.82 35.91
C ILE A 92 43.67 22.41 37.31
N ALA A 93 43.92 21.13 37.53
CA ALA A 93 44.31 20.57 38.83
C ALA A 93 45.48 19.60 38.65
N PRO A 94 46.71 20.11 38.48
CA PRO A 94 47.90 19.28 38.39
C PRO A 94 48.10 18.42 39.64
N PRO A 95 48.50 17.15 39.53
CA PRO A 95 48.73 16.27 40.68
C PRO A 95 49.82 16.81 41.62
N ASP A 96 50.74 17.59 41.10
CA ASP A 96 51.90 18.17 41.83
C ASP A 96 51.53 19.42 42.62
N GLY A 97 50.27 19.84 42.70
CA GLY A 97 49.82 21.02 43.41
C GLY A 97 50.28 22.37 42.80
N SER A 98 50.84 22.33 41.59
CA SER A 98 51.24 23.55 40.88
C SER A 98 50.04 24.40 40.45
N PRO A 99 50.18 25.76 40.32
CA PRO A 99 49.09 26.61 39.87
C PRO A 99 48.68 26.24 38.43
N GLY A 100 47.36 26.29 38.15
CA GLY A 100 46.81 25.98 36.83
C GLY A 100 47.35 26.88 35.71
N ASN A 101 47.48 26.35 34.50
CA ASN A 101 48.03 27.07 33.34
C ASN A 101 46.88 27.48 32.40
N VAL A 102 46.44 28.73 32.44
CA VAL A 102 45.35 29.30 31.64
C VAL A 102 45.64 29.24 30.12
N ALA A 103 46.89 29.54 29.72
CA ALA A 103 47.28 29.49 28.29
C ALA A 103 47.27 28.07 27.76
N GLY A 104 47.74 27.08 28.56
CA GLY A 104 47.64 25.67 28.23
C GLY A 104 46.19 25.15 28.16
N LEU A 105 45.35 25.62 29.09
CA LEU A 105 43.91 25.31 29.08
C LEU A 105 43.24 25.79 27.78
N PHE A 106 43.51 27.05 27.38
CA PHE A 106 42.93 27.61 26.15
C PHE A 106 43.36 26.81 24.92
N LYS A 107 44.64 26.41 24.82
CA LYS A 107 45.14 25.56 23.73
C LYS A 107 44.48 24.17 23.73
N GLY A 108 44.29 23.56 24.90
CA GLY A 108 43.62 22.28 25.04
C GLY A 108 42.14 22.32 24.62
N LEU A 109 41.42 23.36 25.03
CA LEU A 109 40.02 23.60 24.65
C LEU A 109 39.87 23.86 23.15
N THR A 110 40.79 24.67 22.56
CA THR A 110 40.78 24.91 21.10
C THR A 110 40.99 23.60 20.32
N MET A 111 41.95 22.75 20.75
CA MET A 111 42.16 21.46 20.12
C MET A 111 40.93 20.53 20.24
N MET A 112 40.27 20.51 21.41
CA MET A 112 39.04 19.76 21.63
C MET A 112 37.91 20.30 20.73
N ALA A 113 37.77 21.61 20.58
CA ALA A 113 36.80 22.23 19.68
C ALA A 113 37.03 21.83 18.22
N CYS A 114 38.29 21.79 17.76
CA CYS A 114 38.64 21.33 16.41
C CYS A 114 38.24 19.85 16.20
N VAL A 115 38.45 18.97 17.18
CA VAL A 115 38.03 17.56 17.11
C VAL A 115 36.52 17.43 17.02
N TYR A 116 35.77 18.18 17.84
CA TYR A 116 34.29 18.15 17.75
C TYR A 116 33.79 18.74 16.43
N LEU A 117 34.42 19.81 15.93
CA LEU A 117 34.06 20.40 14.63
C LEU A 117 34.22 19.38 13.49
N LEU A 118 35.34 18.63 13.51
CA LEU A 118 35.55 17.52 12.57
C LEU A 118 34.43 16.48 12.67
N GLY A 119 34.00 16.11 13.89
CA GLY A 119 32.89 15.22 14.15
C GLY A 119 31.57 15.75 13.57
N VAL A 120 31.27 17.04 13.77
CA VAL A 120 30.07 17.70 13.25
C VAL A 120 30.06 17.66 11.70
N ILE A 121 31.19 17.98 11.05
CA ILE A 121 31.31 17.93 9.59
C ILE A 121 31.11 16.50 9.09
N ALA A 122 31.73 15.52 9.74
CA ALA A 122 31.57 14.11 9.39
C ALA A 122 30.12 13.63 9.54
N ASN A 123 29.44 14.04 10.64
CA ASN A 123 28.03 13.72 10.88
C ASN A 123 27.10 14.35 9.83
N TYR A 124 27.34 15.59 9.46
CA TYR A 124 26.60 16.26 8.38
C TYR A 124 26.74 15.54 7.05
N LEU A 125 28.00 15.24 6.65
CA LEU A 125 28.29 14.56 5.38
C LEU A 125 27.68 13.16 5.34
N GLN A 126 27.81 12.40 6.43
CA GLN A 126 27.19 11.08 6.60
C GLN A 126 25.68 11.13 6.43
N SER A 127 25.00 12.07 7.12
CA SER A 127 23.55 12.19 7.08
C SER A 127 23.06 12.52 5.67
N ARG A 128 23.76 13.45 4.99
CA ARG A 128 23.43 13.82 3.61
C ARG A 128 23.63 12.65 2.63
N LEU A 129 24.77 11.98 2.69
CA LEU A 129 25.08 10.85 1.81
C LEU A 129 24.10 9.68 2.01
N MET A 130 23.79 9.32 3.26
CA MET A 130 22.85 8.24 3.53
C MET A 130 21.43 8.57 3.09
N LEU A 131 21.02 9.84 3.18
CA LEU A 131 19.72 10.26 2.65
C LEU A 131 19.69 10.12 1.12
N GLU A 132 20.73 10.57 0.41
CA GLU A 132 20.83 10.42 -1.05
C GLU A 132 20.82 8.95 -1.49
N VAL A 133 21.57 8.09 -0.81
CA VAL A 133 21.61 6.64 -1.06
C VAL A 133 20.23 6.01 -0.84
N ALA A 134 19.58 6.32 0.29
CA ALA A 134 18.26 5.80 0.60
C ALA A 134 17.22 6.24 -0.45
N GLN A 135 17.18 7.52 -0.82
CA GLN A 135 16.23 8.02 -1.81
C GLN A 135 16.47 7.42 -3.19
N SER A 136 17.74 7.24 -3.62
CA SER A 136 18.06 6.56 -4.87
C SER A 136 17.56 5.11 -4.89
N ALA A 137 17.73 4.38 -3.78
CA ALA A 137 17.22 3.02 -3.64
C ALA A 137 15.67 2.99 -3.67
N LEU A 138 15.00 3.94 -3.00
CA LEU A 138 13.54 4.03 -2.99
C LEU A 138 12.95 4.33 -4.37
N VAL A 139 13.60 5.20 -5.15
CA VAL A 139 13.19 5.46 -6.54
C VAL A 139 13.25 4.16 -7.34
N ARG A 140 14.35 3.40 -7.25
CA ARG A 140 14.49 2.10 -7.95
C ARG A 140 13.41 1.11 -7.50
N ILE A 141 13.19 0.95 -6.19
CA ILE A 141 12.16 0.04 -5.65
C ILE A 141 10.77 0.42 -6.15
N ARG A 142 10.41 1.71 -6.12
CA ARG A 142 9.09 2.18 -6.60
C ARG A 142 8.94 1.97 -8.11
N THR A 143 9.97 2.24 -8.89
CA THR A 143 9.97 2.03 -10.35
C THR A 143 9.78 0.55 -10.69
N ASP A 144 10.56 -0.35 -10.05
CA ASP A 144 10.47 -1.78 -10.29
C ASP A 144 9.12 -2.34 -9.87
N LEU A 145 8.60 -1.91 -8.70
CA LEU A 145 7.27 -2.28 -8.22
C LEU A 145 6.19 -1.84 -9.20
N PHE A 146 6.22 -0.58 -9.64
CA PHE A 146 5.23 -0.05 -10.59
C PHE A 146 5.29 -0.76 -11.93
N THR A 147 6.51 -0.94 -12.49
CA THR A 147 6.73 -1.65 -13.76
C THR A 147 6.23 -3.10 -13.68
N LYS A 148 6.50 -3.76 -12.54
CA LYS A 148 5.98 -5.13 -12.33
C LYS A 148 4.47 -5.16 -12.25
N MET A 149 3.86 -4.22 -11.53
CA MET A 149 2.40 -4.15 -11.42
C MET A 149 1.74 -3.97 -12.78
N GLN A 150 2.30 -3.17 -13.70
CA GLN A 150 1.75 -3.03 -15.06
C GLN A 150 1.74 -4.35 -15.86
N LYS A 151 2.52 -5.34 -15.45
CA LYS A 151 2.64 -6.65 -16.11
C LYS A 151 1.85 -7.76 -15.42
N LEU A 152 1.16 -7.46 -14.31
CA LEU A 152 0.40 -8.47 -13.57
C LEU A 152 -0.98 -8.69 -14.21
N PRO A 153 -1.50 -9.95 -14.17
CA PRO A 153 -2.80 -10.28 -14.71
C PRO A 153 -3.93 -9.58 -13.94
N VAL A 154 -5.08 -9.36 -14.59
CA VAL A 154 -6.29 -8.75 -13.99
C VAL A 154 -6.72 -9.49 -12.72
N ARG A 155 -6.55 -10.84 -12.69
CA ARG A 155 -6.80 -11.66 -11.49
C ARG A 155 -6.12 -11.14 -10.23
N PHE A 156 -4.92 -10.58 -10.35
CA PHE A 156 -4.20 -10.01 -9.21
C PHE A 156 -4.96 -8.83 -8.62
N TYR A 157 -5.51 -7.95 -9.46
CA TYR A 157 -6.27 -6.77 -9.05
C TYR A 157 -7.65 -7.14 -8.51
N ASP A 158 -8.29 -8.17 -9.07
CA ASP A 158 -9.58 -8.66 -8.57
C ASP A 158 -9.48 -9.31 -7.18
N THR A 159 -8.31 -9.83 -6.82
CA THR A 159 -8.08 -10.52 -5.54
C THR A 159 -7.47 -9.64 -4.46
N ASN A 160 -6.82 -8.52 -4.83
CA ASN A 160 -6.19 -7.59 -3.90
C ASN A 160 -6.96 -6.26 -3.84
N SER A 161 -7.05 -5.67 -2.66
CA SER A 161 -7.69 -4.35 -2.54
C SER A 161 -6.75 -3.23 -3.00
N ASN A 162 -7.30 -2.19 -3.64
CA ASN A 162 -6.53 -1.01 -4.04
C ASN A 162 -5.82 -0.35 -2.85
N GLY A 163 -6.46 -0.35 -1.66
CA GLY A 163 -5.87 0.19 -0.44
C GLY A 163 -4.62 -0.57 0.03
N ASP A 164 -4.64 -1.91 -0.06
CA ASP A 164 -3.46 -2.72 0.26
C ASP A 164 -2.32 -2.46 -0.72
N LEU A 165 -2.62 -2.36 -2.01
CA LEU A 165 -1.62 -2.09 -3.04
C LEU A 165 -1.00 -0.69 -2.86
N MET A 166 -1.82 0.33 -2.61
CA MET A 166 -1.36 1.69 -2.33
C MET A 166 -0.49 1.74 -1.06
N SER A 167 -0.87 1.00 0.00
CA SER A 167 -0.07 0.92 1.23
C SER A 167 1.34 0.36 1.00
N ARG A 168 1.53 -0.50 0.00
CA ARG A 168 2.87 -1.01 -0.39
C ARG A 168 3.75 0.07 -0.99
N PHE A 169 3.17 0.98 -1.81
CA PHE A 169 3.90 2.12 -2.39
C PHE A 169 4.23 3.22 -1.38
N THR A 170 3.38 3.40 -0.38
CA THR A 170 3.51 4.47 0.63
C THR A 170 4.15 3.92 1.90
N ASN A 171 3.37 3.34 2.79
CA ASN A 171 3.79 2.95 4.14
C ASN A 171 4.95 1.96 4.17
N ASP A 172 4.91 0.91 3.32
CA ASP A 172 5.95 -0.11 3.32
C ASP A 172 7.26 0.43 2.76
N VAL A 173 7.21 1.15 1.65
CA VAL A 173 8.38 1.77 1.03
C VAL A 173 8.97 2.87 1.93
N ASP A 174 8.15 3.69 2.60
CA ASP A 174 8.63 4.70 3.54
C ASP A 174 9.29 4.07 4.78
N THR A 175 8.76 2.95 5.26
CA THR A 175 9.38 2.19 6.36
C THR A 175 10.75 1.63 5.96
N ILE A 176 10.88 1.12 4.73
CA ILE A 176 12.17 0.73 4.14
C ILE A 176 13.11 1.94 4.07
N GLY A 177 12.64 3.09 3.60
CA GLY A 177 13.41 4.33 3.51
C GLY A 177 13.97 4.78 4.85
N ASN A 178 13.15 4.75 5.90
CA ASN A 178 13.58 5.08 7.26
C ASN A 178 14.65 4.10 7.78
N MET A 179 14.51 2.82 7.47
CA MET A 179 15.53 1.83 7.82
C MET A 179 16.86 2.14 7.11
N LEU A 180 16.84 2.41 5.83
CA LEU A 180 18.04 2.66 5.03
C LEU A 180 18.73 3.98 5.41
N SER A 181 17.96 5.05 5.62
CA SER A 181 18.52 6.39 5.88
C SER A 181 19.02 6.59 7.31
N SER A 182 18.35 6.03 8.30
CA SER A 182 18.63 6.33 9.71
C SER A 182 18.93 5.10 10.57
N THR A 183 18.11 4.04 10.48
CA THR A 183 18.21 2.88 11.38
C THR A 183 19.55 2.14 11.23
N LEU A 184 20.00 1.87 10.00
CA LEU A 184 21.29 1.20 9.74
C LEU A 184 22.46 2.01 10.29
N VAL A 185 22.43 3.32 10.08
CA VAL A 185 23.46 4.24 10.59
C VAL A 185 23.49 4.22 12.11
N GLN A 186 22.33 4.31 12.77
CA GLN A 186 22.22 4.31 14.23
C GLN A 186 22.67 2.98 14.84
N LEU A 187 22.33 1.83 14.22
CA LEU A 187 22.83 0.53 14.66
C LEU A 187 24.35 0.44 14.57
N PHE A 188 24.93 0.88 13.43
CA PHE A 188 26.37 0.85 13.23
C PHE A 188 27.11 1.81 14.19
N SER A 189 26.66 3.07 14.28
CA SER A 189 27.27 4.07 15.17
C SER A 189 27.12 3.70 16.64
N GLY A 190 25.94 3.18 17.04
CA GLY A 190 25.68 2.73 18.40
C GLY A 190 26.56 1.54 18.80
N THR A 191 26.71 0.56 17.89
CA THR A 191 27.60 -0.59 18.13
C THR A 191 29.05 -0.14 18.25
N LEU A 192 29.51 0.70 17.36
CA LEU A 192 30.88 1.25 17.40
C LEU A 192 31.12 2.10 18.66
N SER A 193 30.13 2.89 19.05
CA SER A 193 30.17 3.68 20.29
C SER A 193 30.27 2.79 21.54
N ILE A 194 29.48 1.72 21.62
CA ILE A 194 29.56 0.75 22.74
C ILE A 194 30.95 0.14 22.83
N ILE A 195 31.46 -0.38 21.70
CA ILE A 195 32.78 -1.03 21.65
C ILE A 195 33.89 -0.03 22.04
N GLY A 196 33.87 1.18 21.43
CA GLY A 196 34.86 2.20 21.69
C GLY A 196 34.82 2.75 23.12
N THR A 197 33.62 2.99 23.64
CA THR A 197 33.45 3.42 25.05
C THR A 197 33.92 2.33 26.02
N LEU A 198 33.56 1.07 25.79
CA LEU A 198 33.99 -0.04 26.63
C LEU A 198 35.52 -0.17 26.64
N PHE A 199 36.16 -0.06 25.47
CA PHE A 199 37.61 -0.09 25.37
C PHE A 199 38.26 1.03 26.19
N LEU A 200 37.76 2.26 26.06
CA LEU A 200 38.28 3.42 26.79
C LEU A 200 38.00 3.30 28.31
N MET A 201 36.89 2.73 28.73
CA MET A 201 36.58 2.47 30.12
C MET A 201 37.58 1.47 30.73
N LEU A 202 37.84 0.35 30.05
CA LEU A 202 38.81 -0.66 30.48
C LEU A 202 40.22 -0.06 30.53
N TYR A 203 40.60 0.77 29.56
CA TYR A 203 41.88 1.47 29.55
C TYR A 203 42.03 2.47 30.69
N THR A 204 40.92 3.12 31.07
CA THR A 204 40.94 4.16 32.14
C THR A 204 40.98 3.54 33.51
N ASN A 205 40.08 2.60 33.84
CA ASN A 205 40.05 1.89 35.10
C ASN A 205 39.18 0.62 35.06
N ILE A 206 39.78 -0.55 35.25
CA ILE A 206 39.11 -1.85 35.20
C ILE A 206 38.07 -2.05 36.30
N TRP A 207 38.33 -1.54 37.52
CA TRP A 207 37.43 -1.70 38.65
C TRP A 207 36.14 -0.89 38.49
N LEU A 208 36.24 0.35 38.05
CA LEU A 208 35.07 1.16 37.76
C LEU A 208 34.26 0.59 36.56
N THR A 209 34.96 -0.02 35.59
CA THR A 209 34.30 -0.70 34.47
C THR A 209 33.49 -1.90 34.96
N ALA A 210 34.03 -2.69 35.88
CA ALA A 210 33.31 -3.84 36.47
C ALA A 210 32.02 -3.36 37.19
N VAL A 211 32.08 -2.27 37.96
CA VAL A 211 30.92 -1.69 38.64
C VAL A 211 29.84 -1.29 37.62
N THR A 212 30.22 -0.60 36.56
CA THR A 212 29.28 -0.17 35.50
C THR A 212 28.66 -1.36 34.78
N LEU A 213 29.46 -2.41 34.48
CA LEU A 213 28.97 -3.60 33.78
C LEU A 213 27.99 -4.44 34.64
N ILE A 214 28.14 -4.47 35.97
CA ILE A 214 27.20 -5.13 36.87
C ILE A 214 25.81 -4.46 36.85
N MET A 215 25.77 -3.16 36.65
CA MET A 215 24.48 -2.42 36.59
C MET A 215 23.70 -2.68 35.28
N ILE A 216 24.34 -3.08 34.18
CA ILE A 216 23.70 -3.27 32.88
C ILE A 216 22.61 -4.37 32.91
N PRO A 217 22.87 -5.59 33.41
CA PRO A 217 21.84 -6.62 33.51
C PRO A 217 20.62 -6.17 34.33
N LEU A 218 20.85 -5.36 35.38
CA LEU A 218 19.78 -4.79 36.20
C LEU A 218 18.92 -3.81 35.36
N MET A 219 19.58 -2.93 34.61
CA MET A 219 18.89 -1.98 33.71
C MET A 219 18.11 -2.69 32.62
N LEU A 220 18.69 -3.72 31.96
CA LEU A 220 18.03 -4.50 30.93
C LEU A 220 16.82 -5.26 31.49
N ARG A 221 16.93 -5.83 32.69
CA ARG A 221 15.82 -6.53 33.34
C ARG A 221 14.69 -5.57 33.72
N ALA A 222 14.99 -4.42 34.31
CA ALA A 222 14.01 -3.41 34.69
C ALA A 222 13.30 -2.84 33.42
N GLY A 223 14.06 -2.48 32.39
CA GLY A 223 13.52 -2.01 31.11
C GLY A 223 12.66 -3.07 30.43
N GLY A 224 13.11 -4.34 30.41
CA GLY A 224 12.37 -5.45 29.83
C GLY A 224 11.03 -5.71 30.54
N GLU A 225 10.98 -5.57 31.85
CA GLU A 225 9.72 -5.75 32.61
C GLU A 225 8.73 -4.62 32.34
N VAL A 226 9.20 -3.37 32.29
CA VAL A 226 8.37 -2.20 31.89
C VAL A 226 7.86 -2.37 30.46
N ALA A 227 8.73 -2.74 29.51
CA ALA A 227 8.37 -2.95 28.11
C ALA A 227 7.32 -4.06 27.95
N LYS A 228 7.49 -5.19 28.64
CA LYS A 228 6.54 -6.32 28.60
C LYS A 228 5.16 -5.94 29.12
N ARG A 229 5.10 -5.19 30.23
CA ARG A 229 3.83 -4.70 30.79
C ARG A 229 3.19 -3.67 29.87
N SER A 230 3.98 -2.73 29.37
CA SER A 230 3.53 -1.68 28.45
C SER A 230 2.94 -2.27 27.17
N GLN A 231 3.55 -3.30 26.57
CA GLN A 231 3.08 -3.95 25.35
C GLN A 231 1.63 -4.46 25.45
N LYS A 232 1.25 -5.02 26.60
CA LYS A 232 -0.13 -5.49 26.85
C LYS A 232 -1.15 -4.34 26.75
N TYR A 233 -0.82 -3.19 27.36
CA TYR A 233 -1.73 -2.05 27.38
C TYR A 233 -1.75 -1.31 26.04
N PHE A 234 -0.61 -1.22 25.33
CA PHE A 234 -0.58 -0.69 23.98
C PHE A 234 -1.40 -1.55 23.01
N SER A 235 -1.36 -2.87 23.14
CA SER A 235 -2.22 -3.76 22.34
C SER A 235 -3.70 -3.53 22.62
N ALA A 236 -4.09 -3.32 23.89
CA ALA A 236 -5.47 -3.03 24.28
C ALA A 236 -5.91 -1.63 23.78
N GLN A 237 -5.02 -0.63 23.85
CA GLN A 237 -5.27 0.71 23.28
C GLN A 237 -5.48 0.63 21.77
N GLN A 238 -4.62 -0.09 21.06
CA GLN A 238 -4.72 -0.22 19.60
C GLN A 238 -6.03 -0.90 19.18
N SER A 239 -6.47 -1.90 19.94
CA SER A 239 -7.77 -2.55 19.71
C SER A 239 -8.95 -1.58 19.91
N ALA A 240 -8.90 -0.74 20.97
CA ALA A 240 -9.95 0.24 21.23
C ALA A 240 -9.97 1.37 20.18
N LEU A 241 -8.78 1.82 19.75
CA LEU A 241 -8.66 2.81 18.66
C LEU A 241 -9.24 2.29 17.36
N GLY A 242 -8.98 1.03 17.03
CA GLY A 242 -9.56 0.42 15.85
C GLY A 242 -11.07 0.25 15.93
N ALA A 243 -11.62 -0.06 17.12
CA ALA A 243 -13.06 -0.12 17.33
C ALA A 243 -13.70 1.26 17.11
N LEU A 244 -13.12 2.32 17.68
CA LEU A 244 -13.59 3.69 17.52
C LEU A 244 -13.51 4.15 16.06
N ASN A 245 -12.39 3.91 15.37
CA ASN A 245 -12.24 4.26 13.97
C ASN A 245 -13.24 3.55 13.07
N GLY A 246 -13.50 2.25 13.32
CA GLY A 246 -14.51 1.50 12.57
C GLY A 246 -15.93 2.05 12.79
N TYR A 247 -16.24 2.53 13.99
CA TYR A 247 -17.52 3.21 14.28
C TYR A 247 -17.62 4.55 13.55
N ILE A 248 -16.54 5.37 13.60
CA ILE A 248 -16.51 6.67 12.90
C ILE A 248 -16.69 6.47 11.39
N GLU A 249 -15.95 5.54 10.77
CA GLU A 249 -16.08 5.24 9.36
C GLU A 249 -17.50 4.83 8.97
N GLU A 250 -18.13 3.93 9.74
CA GLU A 250 -19.50 3.47 9.51
C GLU A 250 -20.50 4.60 9.64
N THR A 251 -20.39 5.42 10.69
CA THR A 251 -21.29 6.55 10.95
C THR A 251 -21.16 7.65 9.90
N ILE A 252 -19.93 8.02 9.51
CA ILE A 252 -19.70 9.05 8.48
C ILE A 252 -20.21 8.56 7.13
N THR A 253 -19.91 7.32 6.74
CA THR A 253 -20.39 6.72 5.48
C THR A 253 -21.92 6.64 5.47
N GLY A 254 -22.52 6.29 6.62
CA GLY A 254 -23.97 6.21 6.83
C GLY A 254 -24.66 7.52 7.24
N GLN A 255 -23.98 8.68 7.18
CA GLN A 255 -24.49 9.94 7.76
C GLN A 255 -25.87 10.34 7.24
N LYS A 256 -26.17 10.07 5.96
CA LYS A 256 -27.52 10.31 5.40
C LYS A 256 -28.59 9.48 6.10
N VAL A 257 -28.27 8.24 6.46
CA VAL A 257 -29.19 7.33 7.17
C VAL A 257 -29.40 7.82 8.60
N VAL A 258 -28.32 8.19 9.30
CA VAL A 258 -28.38 8.78 10.66
C VAL A 258 -29.32 9.99 10.66
N LYS A 259 -29.16 10.90 9.67
CA LYS A 259 -29.99 12.12 9.54
C LYS A 259 -31.45 11.82 9.24
N VAL A 260 -31.74 10.92 8.28
CA VAL A 260 -33.12 10.59 7.89
C VAL A 260 -33.92 9.96 9.04
N PHE A 261 -33.24 9.15 9.87
CA PHE A 261 -33.91 8.51 11.03
C PHE A 261 -33.74 9.27 12.34
N CYS A 262 -33.15 10.48 12.34
CA CYS A 262 -32.93 11.32 13.53
C CYS A 262 -32.21 10.57 14.66
N HIS A 263 -31.16 9.80 14.32
CA HIS A 263 -30.43 8.97 15.28
C HIS A 263 -29.10 9.62 15.76
N GLU A 264 -28.95 10.95 15.64
CA GLU A 264 -27.74 11.68 16.03
C GLU A 264 -27.41 11.50 17.51
N GLU A 265 -28.38 11.66 18.41
CA GLU A 265 -28.15 11.52 19.85
C GLU A 265 -27.69 10.11 20.23
N ILE A 266 -28.24 9.08 19.56
CA ILE A 266 -27.83 7.68 19.78
C ILE A 266 -26.42 7.47 19.28
N ALA A 267 -26.08 8.02 18.10
CA ALA A 267 -24.74 7.92 17.54
C ALA A 267 -23.70 8.63 18.41
N GLU A 268 -24.04 9.78 18.99
CA GLU A 268 -23.18 10.50 19.93
C GLU A 268 -22.97 9.71 21.24
N GLU A 269 -24.02 9.10 21.79
CA GLU A 269 -23.91 8.26 22.98
C GLU A 269 -23.01 7.03 22.74
N GLU A 270 -23.19 6.35 21.61
CA GLU A 270 -22.37 5.19 21.24
C GLU A 270 -20.92 5.55 21.01
N PHE A 271 -20.66 6.69 20.34
CA PHE A 271 -19.31 7.24 20.19
C PHE A 271 -18.66 7.56 21.54
N ASP A 272 -19.40 8.21 22.46
CA ASP A 272 -18.88 8.56 23.79
C ASP A 272 -18.50 7.31 24.60
N ILE A 273 -19.28 6.22 24.50
CA ILE A 273 -18.96 4.93 25.14
C ILE A 273 -17.61 4.39 24.63
N LEU A 274 -17.43 4.35 23.31
CA LEU A 274 -16.19 3.82 22.71
C LEU A 274 -14.98 4.75 22.96
N ASN A 275 -15.21 6.07 22.95
CA ASN A 275 -14.17 7.05 23.20
C ASN A 275 -13.70 7.03 24.67
N ARG A 276 -14.59 6.82 25.63
CA ARG A 276 -14.22 6.61 27.04
C ARG A 276 -13.43 5.32 27.25
N ASP A 277 -13.79 4.23 26.58
CA ASP A 277 -13.03 2.99 26.62
C ASP A 277 -11.61 3.17 26.06
N LEU A 278 -11.48 3.89 24.95
CA LEU A 278 -10.18 4.27 24.39
C LEU A 278 -9.39 5.13 25.39
N ARG A 279 -10.00 6.17 25.97
CA ARG A 279 -9.35 7.05 26.94
C ARG A 279 -8.76 6.28 28.11
N GLU A 280 -9.52 5.36 28.73
CA GLU A 280 -9.03 4.56 29.85
C GLU A 280 -7.83 3.69 29.47
N LYS A 281 -7.91 3.00 28.34
CA LYS A 281 -6.80 2.17 27.84
C LYS A 281 -5.59 3.01 27.45
N GLN A 282 -5.81 4.17 26.86
CA GLN A 282 -4.76 5.10 26.45
C GLN A 282 -4.03 5.66 27.66
N ILE A 283 -4.74 6.09 28.73
CA ILE A 283 -4.11 6.55 29.96
C ILE A 283 -3.16 5.49 30.52
N ARG A 284 -3.61 4.23 30.63
CA ARG A 284 -2.79 3.13 31.14
C ARG A 284 -1.60 2.81 30.25
N ALA A 285 -1.80 2.79 28.94
CA ALA A 285 -0.74 2.53 27.97
C ALA A 285 0.32 3.64 27.99
N GLN A 286 -0.12 4.91 27.97
CA GLN A 286 0.79 6.07 28.00
C GLN A 286 1.53 6.21 29.34
N PHE A 287 0.86 5.94 30.46
CA PHE A 287 1.49 5.97 31.76
C PHE A 287 2.64 4.95 31.85
N LEU A 288 2.36 3.67 31.51
CA LEU A 288 3.39 2.62 31.56
C LEU A 288 4.46 2.80 30.48
N GLY A 289 4.08 3.22 29.27
CA GLY A 289 5.04 3.53 28.20
C GLY A 289 5.93 4.73 28.57
N GLY A 290 5.32 5.79 29.14
CA GLY A 290 6.03 6.97 29.60
C GLY A 290 6.96 6.74 30.79
N MET A 291 6.71 5.69 31.61
CA MET A 291 7.61 5.32 32.71
C MET A 291 8.95 4.78 32.25
N MET A 292 9.07 4.30 31.02
CA MET A 292 10.32 3.72 30.50
C MET A 292 11.49 4.70 30.59
N GLY A 293 11.27 5.94 30.12
CA GLY A 293 12.28 7.01 30.18
C GLY A 293 12.77 7.32 31.60
N PRO A 294 11.88 7.72 32.52
CA PRO A 294 12.24 7.98 33.91
C PRO A 294 12.93 6.82 34.62
N VAL A 295 12.44 5.58 34.44
CA VAL A 295 13.06 4.39 35.08
C VAL A 295 14.49 4.20 34.58
N MET A 296 14.71 4.26 33.26
CA MET A 296 16.05 4.09 32.69
C MET A 296 16.98 5.25 33.08
N ASN A 297 16.48 6.47 33.10
CA ASN A 297 17.26 7.63 33.51
C ASN A 297 17.66 7.57 34.99
N ASN A 298 16.74 7.22 35.90
CA ASN A 298 17.05 7.06 37.31
C ASN A 298 18.05 5.93 37.58
N LEU A 299 17.92 4.79 36.88
CA LEU A 299 18.92 3.72 36.98
C LEU A 299 20.29 4.17 36.46
N SER A 300 20.32 4.97 35.40
CA SER A 300 21.57 5.58 34.90
C SER A 300 22.17 6.54 35.91
N GLN A 301 21.34 7.32 36.63
CA GLN A 301 21.82 8.21 37.70
C GLN A 301 22.34 7.45 38.92
N VAL A 302 21.69 6.35 39.30
CA VAL A 302 22.19 5.43 40.34
C VAL A 302 23.56 4.86 39.94
N ASN A 303 23.70 4.38 38.70
CA ASN A 303 24.98 3.92 38.18
C ASN A 303 26.06 4.99 38.22
N TYR A 304 25.73 6.22 37.79
CA TYR A 304 26.62 7.38 37.85
C TYR A 304 27.05 7.68 39.30
N SER A 305 26.11 7.71 40.25
CA SER A 305 26.39 8.00 41.65
C SER A 305 27.26 6.94 42.30
N LEU A 306 26.98 5.64 42.04
CA LEU A 306 27.82 4.53 42.50
C LEU A 306 29.25 4.63 41.95
N THR A 307 29.36 4.91 40.66
CA THR A 307 30.65 5.05 39.98
C THR A 307 31.41 6.27 40.54
N ALA A 308 30.72 7.39 40.83
CA ALA A 308 31.31 8.58 41.43
C ALA A 308 31.82 8.30 42.88
N CYS A 309 31.00 7.64 43.69
CA CYS A 309 31.39 7.27 45.06
C CYS A 309 32.62 6.33 45.08
N ILE A 310 32.56 5.25 44.34
CA ILE A 310 33.67 4.28 44.28
C ILE A 310 34.92 4.90 43.65
N GLY A 311 34.72 5.71 42.57
CA GLY A 311 35.80 6.42 41.92
C GLY A 311 36.45 7.46 42.86
N GLY A 312 35.65 8.19 43.68
CA GLY A 312 36.14 9.12 44.70
C GLY A 312 36.98 8.38 45.77
N ILE A 313 36.51 7.22 46.24
CA ILE A 313 37.29 6.38 47.15
C ILE A 313 38.63 5.97 46.52
N LEU A 314 38.62 5.55 45.24
CA LEU A 314 39.84 5.18 44.52
C LEU A 314 40.80 6.39 44.33
N CYS A 315 40.28 7.59 44.18
CA CYS A 315 41.12 8.80 44.12
C CYS A 315 41.86 9.01 45.45
N VAL A 316 41.21 8.79 46.62
CA VAL A 316 41.80 8.99 47.93
C VAL A 316 42.73 7.82 48.30
N VAL A 317 42.32 6.57 48.06
CA VAL A 317 43.06 5.38 48.53
C VAL A 317 44.14 4.92 47.56
N LYS A 318 43.91 5.02 46.22
CA LYS A 318 44.82 4.52 45.19
C LYS A 318 45.42 5.57 44.28
N ASN A 319 45.34 6.86 44.67
CA ASN A 319 45.83 8.00 43.89
C ASN A 319 45.33 7.98 42.43
N PHE A 320 44.07 7.56 42.23
CA PHE A 320 43.44 7.65 40.88
C PHE A 320 43.21 9.12 40.55
N ASP A 321 43.58 9.56 39.35
CA ASP A 321 43.51 10.96 38.95
C ASP A 321 42.08 11.48 38.77
N VAL A 322 41.82 12.72 39.17
CA VAL A 322 40.50 13.37 39.13
C VAL A 322 40.00 13.52 37.69
N GLY A 323 40.92 13.82 36.74
CA GLY A 323 40.59 13.87 35.31
C GLY A 323 40.11 12.53 34.80
N GLY A 324 40.75 11.41 35.22
CA GLY A 324 40.33 10.07 34.89
C GLY A 324 38.93 9.71 35.42
N LEU A 325 38.63 10.13 36.67
CA LEU A 325 37.29 9.97 37.23
C LEU A 325 36.24 10.73 36.43
N THR A 326 36.51 11.99 36.08
CA THR A 326 35.59 12.84 35.29
C THR A 326 35.29 12.23 33.94
N VAL A 327 36.30 11.74 33.23
CA VAL A 327 36.14 11.08 31.92
C VAL A 327 35.41 9.77 32.07
N PHE A 328 35.70 8.99 33.12
CA PHE A 328 35.02 7.72 33.36
C PHE A 328 33.51 7.91 33.62
N LEU A 329 33.14 8.94 34.37
CA LEU A 329 31.74 9.31 34.61
C LEU A 329 31.02 9.70 33.30
N ASN A 330 31.68 10.40 32.38
CA ASN A 330 31.15 10.68 31.05
C ASN A 330 30.96 9.39 30.22
N PHE A 331 31.95 8.48 30.24
CA PHE A 331 31.85 7.21 29.54
C PHE A 331 30.73 6.33 30.10
N SER A 332 30.51 6.31 31.41
CA SER A 332 29.41 5.57 32.04
C SER A 332 28.04 6.03 31.52
N ARG A 333 27.85 7.34 31.27
CA ARG A 333 26.63 7.87 30.65
C ARG A 333 26.56 7.56 29.15
N GLN A 334 27.65 7.74 28.42
CA GLN A 334 27.72 7.48 26.99
C GLN A 334 27.51 6.00 26.66
N PHE A 335 27.87 5.09 27.55
CA PHE A 335 27.70 3.65 27.35
C PHE A 335 26.24 3.19 27.43
N SER A 336 25.45 3.79 28.32
CA SER A 336 24.05 3.40 28.56
C SER A 336 23.10 3.84 27.44
N ARG A 337 23.38 4.96 26.77
CA ARG A 337 22.51 5.56 25.76
C ARG A 337 22.35 4.71 24.50
N PRO A 338 23.42 4.22 23.85
CA PRO A 338 23.30 3.43 22.62
C PRO A 338 22.59 2.09 22.84
N ILE A 339 22.67 1.50 24.03
CA ILE A 339 21.97 0.24 24.35
C ILE A 339 20.46 0.40 24.20
N ASN A 340 19.92 1.51 24.70
CA ASN A 340 18.48 1.82 24.56
C ASN A 340 18.11 2.14 23.11
N GLU A 341 18.93 2.91 22.40
CA GLU A 341 18.72 3.28 21.01
C GLU A 341 18.71 2.03 20.12
N ILE A 342 19.68 1.12 20.24
CA ILE A 342 19.74 -0.14 19.49
C ILE A 342 18.48 -0.98 19.74
N SER A 343 18.02 -1.09 20.99
CA SER A 343 16.83 -1.87 21.34
C SER A 343 15.58 -1.37 20.61
N MET A 344 15.41 -0.05 20.45
CA MET A 344 14.31 0.54 19.69
C MET A 344 14.49 0.30 18.17
N GLN A 345 15.72 0.42 17.67
CA GLN A 345 16.00 0.26 16.24
C GLN A 345 15.80 -1.18 15.74
N VAL A 346 15.99 -2.19 16.58
CA VAL A 346 15.70 -3.59 16.23
C VAL A 346 14.25 -3.77 15.81
N SER A 347 13.28 -3.12 16.48
CA SER A 347 11.87 -3.17 16.08
C SER A 347 11.65 -2.52 14.70
N ASN A 348 12.32 -1.40 14.43
CA ASN A 348 12.22 -0.70 13.15
C ASN A 348 12.77 -1.55 12.00
N VAL A 349 13.87 -2.29 12.24
CA VAL A 349 14.43 -3.24 11.25
C VAL A 349 13.42 -4.33 10.92
N PHE A 350 12.80 -4.96 11.93
CA PHE A 350 11.80 -6.00 11.68
C PHE A 350 10.57 -5.47 10.94
N SER A 351 10.12 -4.27 11.26
CA SER A 351 9.00 -3.62 10.55
C SER A 351 9.35 -3.34 9.09
N ALA A 352 10.56 -2.84 8.83
CA ALA A 352 11.03 -2.56 7.48
C ALA A 352 11.23 -3.84 6.65
N LEU A 353 11.77 -4.90 7.26
CA LEU A 353 11.91 -6.20 6.60
C LEU A 353 10.56 -6.82 6.28
N ALA A 354 9.56 -6.69 7.16
CA ALA A 354 8.20 -7.14 6.88
C ALA A 354 7.54 -6.31 5.75
N GLY A 355 7.77 -5.00 5.70
CA GLY A 355 7.36 -4.14 4.59
C GLY A 355 8.04 -4.54 3.28
N ALA A 356 9.35 -4.78 3.32
CA ALA A 356 10.11 -5.25 2.17
C ALA A 356 9.62 -6.62 1.65
N GLU A 357 9.31 -7.56 2.53
CA GLU A 357 8.74 -8.86 2.15
C GLU A 357 7.40 -8.69 1.43
N ARG A 358 6.52 -7.77 1.87
CA ARG A 358 5.26 -7.48 1.17
C ARG A 358 5.48 -6.81 -0.18
N VAL A 359 6.40 -5.87 -0.29
CA VAL A 359 6.76 -5.22 -1.56
C VAL A 359 7.33 -6.25 -2.53
N PHE A 360 8.29 -7.06 -2.08
CA PHE A 360 8.91 -8.08 -2.92
C PHE A 360 7.96 -9.21 -3.28
N SER A 361 6.98 -9.56 -2.46
CA SER A 361 5.97 -10.56 -2.82
C SER A 361 5.15 -10.14 -4.05
N VAL A 362 4.90 -8.82 -4.24
CA VAL A 362 4.27 -8.33 -5.48
C VAL A 362 5.22 -8.40 -6.66
N MET A 363 6.49 -8.06 -6.43
CA MET A 363 7.50 -8.14 -7.51
C MET A 363 7.76 -9.58 -7.97
N ASP A 364 7.52 -10.56 -7.11
CA ASP A 364 7.74 -11.99 -7.37
C ASP A 364 6.47 -12.71 -7.89
N GLU A 365 5.31 -12.02 -7.92
CA GLU A 365 4.10 -12.56 -8.56
C GLU A 365 4.36 -12.87 -10.03
N GLU A 366 3.74 -13.91 -10.54
CA GLU A 366 3.86 -14.27 -11.94
C GLU A 366 3.22 -13.18 -12.82
N PRO A 367 3.94 -12.66 -13.84
CA PRO A 367 3.38 -11.71 -14.78
C PRO A 367 2.27 -12.39 -15.61
N GLU A 368 1.50 -11.60 -16.33
CA GLU A 368 0.59 -12.12 -17.34
C GLU A 368 1.38 -13.03 -18.31
N THR A 369 0.80 -14.18 -18.67
CA THR A 369 1.46 -15.19 -19.54
C THR A 369 2.06 -14.50 -20.76
N GLU A 370 3.31 -14.77 -21.08
CA GLU A 370 3.94 -14.22 -22.29
C GLU A 370 3.22 -14.76 -23.54
N ASP A 371 3.18 -13.95 -24.59
CA ASP A 371 2.64 -14.41 -25.88
C ASP A 371 3.52 -15.52 -26.46
N ASP A 372 2.90 -16.45 -27.16
CA ASP A 372 3.61 -17.52 -27.86
C ASP A 372 4.63 -16.91 -28.85
N LYS A 373 5.79 -17.58 -29.00
CA LYS A 373 6.84 -17.13 -29.92
C LYS A 373 6.35 -17.01 -31.36
N ASP A 374 5.36 -17.83 -31.71
CA ASP A 374 4.73 -17.89 -33.03
C ASP A 374 3.41 -17.10 -33.08
N ALA A 375 3.14 -16.24 -32.08
CA ALA A 375 1.94 -15.43 -32.03
C ALA A 375 1.85 -14.49 -33.24
N VAL A 376 0.74 -14.59 -33.95
CA VAL A 376 0.47 -13.87 -35.19
C VAL A 376 0.03 -12.44 -34.88
N SER A 377 0.54 -11.49 -35.68
CA SER A 377 -0.02 -10.14 -35.76
C SER A 377 -1.18 -10.18 -36.76
N MET A 378 -2.34 -9.67 -36.38
CA MET A 378 -3.53 -9.67 -37.22
C MET A 378 -3.87 -8.23 -37.63
N ASP A 379 -3.36 -7.79 -38.77
CA ASP A 379 -3.75 -6.55 -39.39
C ASP A 379 -5.13 -6.72 -40.08
N GLY A 380 -6.09 -5.86 -39.78
CA GLY A 380 -7.38 -5.81 -40.48
C GLY A 380 -8.40 -6.86 -40.03
N MET A 381 -8.50 -7.12 -38.73
CA MET A 381 -9.54 -8.00 -38.16
C MET A 381 -10.94 -7.59 -38.62
N SER A 382 -11.73 -8.56 -39.11
CA SER A 382 -13.14 -8.38 -39.45
C SER A 382 -14.06 -8.47 -38.24
N GLY A 383 -13.62 -9.19 -37.20
CA GLY A 383 -14.31 -9.32 -35.92
C GLY A 383 -15.30 -10.49 -35.84
N GLU A 384 -15.09 -11.57 -36.58
CA GLU A 384 -15.79 -12.82 -36.31
C GLU A 384 -15.28 -13.44 -35.00
N VAL A 385 -16.18 -13.76 -34.07
CA VAL A 385 -15.82 -14.37 -32.78
C VAL A 385 -16.54 -15.70 -32.62
N VAL A 386 -15.79 -16.76 -32.32
CA VAL A 386 -16.37 -18.11 -32.11
C VAL A 386 -15.82 -18.68 -30.79
N LEU A 387 -16.73 -19.12 -29.94
CA LEU A 387 -16.44 -19.91 -28.74
C LEU A 387 -16.91 -21.36 -28.99
N ASN A 388 -16.03 -22.33 -28.80
CA ASN A 388 -16.31 -23.75 -28.96
C ASN A 388 -16.04 -24.50 -27.66
N HIS A 389 -17.09 -25.07 -27.06
CA HIS A 389 -17.03 -25.93 -25.88
C HIS A 389 -16.22 -25.34 -24.73
N VAL A 390 -16.36 -24.01 -24.47
CA VAL A 390 -15.57 -23.28 -23.48
C VAL A 390 -16.04 -23.60 -22.07
N THR A 391 -15.12 -24.10 -21.26
CA THR A 391 -15.33 -24.32 -19.82
C THR A 391 -14.34 -23.48 -19.05
N PHE A 392 -14.83 -22.77 -18.01
CA PHE A 392 -14.00 -21.85 -17.23
C PHE A 392 -14.47 -21.69 -15.80
N GLY A 393 -13.51 -21.51 -14.89
CA GLY A 393 -13.72 -21.11 -13.50
C GLY A 393 -12.55 -20.26 -12.97
N TYR A 394 -12.85 -19.19 -12.22
CA TYR A 394 -11.83 -18.36 -11.58
C TYR A 394 -10.97 -19.12 -10.57
N ASN A 395 -11.56 -20.20 -9.99
CA ASN A 395 -10.85 -21.13 -9.12
C ASN A 395 -11.00 -22.54 -9.71
N PRO A 396 -9.97 -23.39 -9.63
CA PRO A 396 -10.03 -24.76 -10.15
C PRO A 396 -11.21 -25.59 -9.61
N ASP A 397 -11.63 -25.32 -8.36
CA ASP A 397 -12.68 -26.07 -7.67
C ASP A 397 -14.11 -25.60 -8.01
N LYS A 398 -14.25 -24.49 -8.76
CA LYS A 398 -15.56 -23.90 -9.05
C LYS A 398 -15.67 -23.49 -10.51
N VAL A 399 -16.29 -24.34 -11.31
CA VAL A 399 -16.65 -24.03 -12.70
C VAL A 399 -17.76 -22.99 -12.73
N ILE A 400 -17.56 -21.92 -13.51
CA ILE A 400 -18.50 -20.81 -13.72
C ILE A 400 -19.19 -20.92 -15.08
N LEU A 401 -18.44 -21.25 -16.13
CA LEU A 401 -18.97 -21.50 -17.47
C LEU A 401 -18.77 -22.97 -17.82
N LYS A 402 -19.82 -23.58 -18.33
CA LYS A 402 -19.87 -25.03 -18.66
C LYS A 402 -20.26 -25.18 -20.12
N ASP A 403 -19.33 -25.65 -20.92
CA ASP A 403 -19.57 -26.03 -22.32
C ASP A 403 -20.23 -24.93 -23.17
N ILE A 404 -19.72 -23.68 -23.04
CA ILE A 404 -20.26 -22.54 -23.78
C ILE A 404 -19.83 -22.62 -25.26
N SER A 405 -20.81 -22.65 -26.15
CA SER A 405 -20.61 -22.59 -27.60
C SER A 405 -21.49 -21.51 -28.21
N LEU A 406 -20.85 -20.53 -28.88
CA LEU A 406 -21.53 -19.44 -29.59
C LEU A 406 -20.66 -18.93 -30.73
N TYR A 407 -21.29 -18.24 -31.69
CA TYR A 407 -20.61 -17.53 -32.75
C TYR A 407 -21.22 -16.13 -32.95
N ALA A 408 -20.41 -15.19 -33.35
CA ALA A 408 -20.82 -13.86 -33.77
C ALA A 408 -20.11 -13.51 -35.09
N LYS A 409 -20.88 -13.27 -36.14
CA LYS A 409 -20.34 -12.83 -37.42
C LYS A 409 -19.99 -11.33 -37.38
N PRO A 410 -19.11 -10.84 -38.26
CA PRO A 410 -18.80 -9.42 -38.36
C PRO A 410 -20.06 -8.57 -38.42
N GLY A 411 -20.11 -7.52 -37.56
CA GLY A 411 -21.25 -6.62 -37.50
C GLY A 411 -22.48 -7.12 -36.76
N GLN A 412 -22.50 -8.37 -36.23
CA GLN A 412 -23.61 -8.89 -35.44
C GLN A 412 -23.60 -8.38 -34.00
N LYS A 413 -24.80 -8.16 -33.48
CA LYS A 413 -25.05 -7.80 -32.07
C LYS A 413 -25.57 -9.02 -31.32
N ILE A 414 -24.79 -9.48 -30.34
CA ILE A 414 -25.13 -10.60 -29.46
C ILE A 414 -25.45 -10.04 -28.06
N ALA A 415 -26.64 -10.35 -27.54
CA ALA A 415 -27.03 -9.94 -26.19
C ALA A 415 -26.97 -11.11 -25.22
N PHE A 416 -26.32 -10.92 -24.08
CA PHE A 416 -26.32 -11.86 -22.96
C PHE A 416 -27.37 -11.45 -21.93
N VAL A 417 -28.29 -12.37 -21.62
CA VAL A 417 -29.37 -12.17 -20.65
C VAL A 417 -29.33 -13.29 -19.61
N GLY A 418 -29.65 -13.02 -18.37
CA GLY A 418 -29.67 -14.02 -17.29
C GLY A 418 -29.47 -13.39 -15.92
N SER A 419 -29.65 -14.17 -14.86
CA SER A 419 -29.49 -13.70 -13.48
C SER A 419 -28.06 -13.26 -13.16
N THR A 420 -27.92 -12.47 -12.09
CA THR A 420 -26.60 -12.08 -11.55
C THR A 420 -25.81 -13.34 -11.19
N GLY A 421 -24.56 -13.43 -11.66
CA GLY A 421 -23.71 -14.61 -11.45
C GLY A 421 -23.90 -15.73 -12.48
N ALA A 422 -24.76 -15.58 -13.48
CA ALA A 422 -24.93 -16.59 -14.55
C ALA A 422 -23.72 -16.77 -15.47
N GLY A 423 -22.70 -15.88 -15.40
CA GLY A 423 -21.49 -15.98 -16.22
C GLY A 423 -21.36 -14.96 -17.35
N LYS A 424 -22.29 -14.00 -17.48
CA LYS A 424 -22.31 -12.98 -18.56
C LYS A 424 -20.98 -12.22 -18.68
N THR A 425 -20.56 -11.55 -17.61
CA THR A 425 -19.29 -10.79 -17.56
C THR A 425 -18.07 -11.72 -17.68
N THR A 426 -18.20 -12.98 -17.29
CA THR A 426 -17.10 -13.94 -17.45
C THR A 426 -16.81 -14.21 -18.92
N ILE A 427 -17.85 -14.36 -19.78
CA ILE A 427 -17.67 -14.56 -21.23
C ILE A 427 -16.91 -13.37 -21.84
N THR A 428 -17.30 -12.14 -21.50
CA THR A 428 -16.64 -10.95 -22.03
C THR A 428 -15.18 -10.78 -21.54
N ASN A 429 -14.89 -11.19 -20.30
CA ASN A 429 -13.53 -11.24 -19.78
C ASN A 429 -12.65 -12.26 -20.52
N LEU A 430 -13.23 -13.40 -20.94
CA LEU A 430 -12.51 -14.41 -21.72
C LEU A 430 -12.24 -13.95 -23.16
N ILE A 431 -13.19 -13.26 -23.81
CA ILE A 431 -12.99 -12.69 -25.16
C ILE A 431 -11.82 -11.67 -25.14
N ASN A 432 -11.69 -10.86 -24.07
CA ASN A 432 -10.54 -9.95 -23.86
C ASN A 432 -9.25 -10.67 -23.45
N ARG A 433 -9.29 -11.99 -23.24
CA ARG A 433 -8.18 -12.76 -22.70
C ARG A 433 -7.59 -12.14 -21.42
N PHE A 434 -8.48 -11.70 -20.49
CA PHE A 434 -8.08 -11.32 -19.12
C PHE A 434 -7.82 -12.55 -18.27
N TYR A 435 -8.35 -13.71 -18.70
CA TYR A 435 -8.17 -15.02 -18.10
C TYR A 435 -8.02 -16.05 -19.22
N ASP A 436 -7.15 -17.03 -19.03
CA ASP A 436 -7.03 -18.16 -19.94
C ASP A 436 -8.08 -19.24 -19.60
N ILE A 437 -8.66 -19.88 -20.61
CA ILE A 437 -9.69 -20.90 -20.48
C ILE A 437 -9.12 -22.24 -19.99
N GLN A 438 -9.95 -23.08 -19.37
CA GLN A 438 -9.55 -24.42 -18.90
C GLN A 438 -9.74 -25.47 -19.97
N SER A 439 -10.77 -25.36 -20.81
CA SER A 439 -10.99 -26.24 -21.97
C SER A 439 -11.82 -25.52 -23.02
N GLY A 440 -11.82 -26.05 -24.24
CA GLY A 440 -12.46 -25.45 -25.41
C GLY A 440 -11.50 -24.54 -26.19
N THR A 441 -12.04 -23.73 -27.10
CA THR A 441 -11.29 -22.77 -27.92
C THR A 441 -12.09 -21.49 -28.09
N ILE A 442 -11.39 -20.35 -28.14
CA ILE A 442 -11.96 -19.05 -28.53
C ILE A 442 -11.16 -18.55 -29.72
N THR A 443 -11.83 -18.32 -30.84
CA THR A 443 -11.18 -17.85 -32.06
C THR A 443 -11.73 -16.52 -32.49
N ILE A 444 -10.85 -15.66 -33.03
CA ILE A 444 -11.23 -14.42 -33.75
C ILE A 444 -10.73 -14.52 -35.18
N ASP A 445 -11.64 -14.33 -36.13
CA ASP A 445 -11.38 -14.52 -37.57
C ASP A 445 -10.69 -15.86 -37.89
N GLY A 446 -11.10 -16.93 -37.18
CA GLY A 446 -10.56 -18.29 -37.33
C GLY A 446 -9.23 -18.57 -36.61
N VAL A 447 -8.60 -17.59 -35.99
CA VAL A 447 -7.35 -17.74 -35.24
C VAL A 447 -7.64 -17.82 -33.74
N ASP A 448 -7.07 -18.82 -33.05
CA ASP A 448 -7.21 -18.95 -31.60
C ASP A 448 -6.58 -17.74 -30.89
N ILE A 449 -7.31 -17.14 -29.93
CA ILE A 449 -6.85 -15.96 -29.18
C ILE A 449 -5.54 -16.21 -28.42
N CYS A 450 -5.18 -17.46 -28.13
CA CYS A 450 -3.92 -17.83 -27.51
C CYS A 450 -2.73 -17.62 -28.46
N HIS A 451 -2.94 -17.72 -29.78
CA HIS A 451 -1.94 -17.51 -30.82
C HIS A 451 -1.95 -16.10 -31.41
N ILE A 452 -2.77 -15.18 -30.90
CA ILE A 452 -2.76 -13.77 -31.25
C ILE A 452 -1.96 -13.01 -30.20
N LYS A 453 -1.12 -12.04 -30.64
CA LYS A 453 -0.44 -11.13 -29.71
C LYS A 453 -1.47 -10.38 -28.86
N ARG A 454 -1.32 -10.45 -27.55
CA ARG A 454 -2.32 -9.92 -26.59
C ARG A 454 -2.57 -8.43 -26.75
N ASP A 455 -1.52 -7.64 -27.00
CA ASP A 455 -1.65 -6.21 -27.23
C ASP A 455 -2.46 -5.90 -28.49
N GLU A 456 -2.31 -6.71 -29.55
CA GLU A 456 -3.08 -6.55 -30.77
C GLU A 456 -4.52 -7.00 -30.62
N LEU A 457 -4.74 -8.13 -29.97
CA LEU A 457 -6.07 -8.60 -29.62
C LEU A 457 -6.85 -7.48 -28.90
N ARG A 458 -6.26 -6.90 -27.86
CA ARG A 458 -6.90 -5.85 -27.06
C ARG A 458 -7.06 -4.51 -27.78
N ARG A 459 -6.21 -4.19 -28.77
CA ARG A 459 -6.42 -3.02 -29.64
C ARG A 459 -7.63 -3.15 -30.56
N HIS A 460 -8.01 -4.37 -30.91
CA HIS A 460 -9.15 -4.66 -31.77
C HIS A 460 -10.46 -4.91 -31.00
N ILE A 461 -10.42 -4.80 -29.67
CA ILE A 461 -11.58 -4.92 -28.79
C ILE A 461 -11.76 -3.63 -28.01
N ALA A 462 -12.87 -2.92 -28.22
CA ALA A 462 -13.27 -1.80 -27.38
C ALA A 462 -14.22 -2.27 -26.27
N MET A 463 -14.07 -1.74 -25.08
CA MET A 463 -14.93 -2.07 -23.95
C MET A 463 -15.50 -0.84 -23.29
N VAL A 464 -16.82 -0.82 -23.08
CA VAL A 464 -17.54 0.17 -22.27
C VAL A 464 -17.94 -0.50 -20.97
N LEU A 465 -17.30 -0.13 -19.89
CA LEU A 465 -17.52 -0.70 -18.56
C LEU A 465 -18.73 -0.08 -17.86
N GLN A 466 -19.34 -0.83 -16.94
CA GLN A 466 -20.41 -0.35 -16.07
C GLN A 466 -19.91 0.79 -15.17
N ASP A 467 -18.78 0.59 -14.50
CA ASP A 467 -18.11 1.61 -13.71
C ASP A 467 -17.11 2.37 -14.59
N THR A 468 -17.43 3.62 -14.88
CA THR A 468 -16.59 4.49 -15.73
C THR A 468 -15.46 5.08 -14.91
N HIS A 469 -14.20 4.79 -15.30
CA HIS A 469 -13.02 5.42 -14.73
C HIS A 469 -12.44 6.46 -15.68
N LEU A 470 -12.29 7.69 -15.17
CA LEU A 470 -11.67 8.81 -15.88
C LEU A 470 -10.36 9.20 -15.17
N PHE A 471 -9.35 9.49 -15.99
CA PHE A 471 -8.06 9.90 -15.48
C PHE A 471 -8.02 11.43 -15.28
N THR A 472 -7.23 11.89 -14.32
CA THR A 472 -6.93 13.31 -14.16
C THR A 472 -6.24 13.83 -15.43
N GLY A 473 -6.83 14.83 -16.06
CA GLY A 473 -6.41 15.37 -17.35
C GLY A 473 -7.57 16.03 -18.05
N THR A 474 -7.37 16.51 -19.29
CA THR A 474 -8.43 17.16 -20.06
C THR A 474 -9.49 16.15 -20.56
N VAL A 475 -10.66 16.64 -20.92
CA VAL A 475 -11.70 15.84 -21.61
C VAL A 475 -11.12 15.25 -22.90
N MET A 476 -10.34 16.05 -23.67
CA MET A 476 -9.67 15.62 -24.89
C MET A 476 -8.76 14.42 -24.66
N GLU A 477 -7.89 14.48 -23.65
CA GLU A 477 -6.96 13.41 -23.29
C GLU A 477 -7.70 12.15 -22.84
N ASN A 478 -8.77 12.29 -22.08
CA ASN A 478 -9.59 11.18 -21.62
C ASN A 478 -10.28 10.43 -22.75
N ILE A 479 -10.76 11.11 -23.79
CA ILE A 479 -11.33 10.45 -24.97
C ILE A 479 -10.19 9.82 -25.80
N ARG A 480 -9.08 10.57 -26.04
CA ARG A 480 -7.91 10.10 -26.78
C ARG A 480 -7.25 8.86 -26.17
N TYR A 481 -7.52 8.57 -24.89
CA TYR A 481 -7.02 7.37 -24.23
C TYR A 481 -7.43 6.07 -24.95
N GLY A 482 -8.54 6.06 -25.68
CA GLY A 482 -8.96 4.93 -26.51
C GLY A 482 -8.05 4.67 -27.73
N ARG A 483 -7.37 5.72 -28.24
CA ARG A 483 -6.35 5.65 -29.30
C ARG A 483 -5.45 6.89 -29.22
N LEU A 484 -4.24 6.69 -28.73
CA LEU A 484 -3.31 7.78 -28.36
C LEU A 484 -2.84 8.63 -29.54
N ASP A 485 -2.82 8.08 -30.75
CA ASP A 485 -2.43 8.75 -32.00
C ASP A 485 -3.61 9.45 -32.72
N ALA A 486 -4.82 9.44 -32.11
CA ALA A 486 -5.98 10.11 -32.68
C ALA A 486 -5.79 11.63 -32.76
N THR A 487 -6.16 12.25 -33.91
CA THR A 487 -6.14 13.69 -34.04
C THR A 487 -7.28 14.35 -33.25
N ASP A 488 -7.21 15.67 -33.04
CA ASP A 488 -8.25 16.41 -32.34
C ASP A 488 -9.60 16.31 -33.05
N GLU A 489 -9.58 16.32 -34.39
CA GLU A 489 -10.77 16.17 -35.21
C GLU A 489 -11.42 14.79 -35.04
N GLU A 490 -10.63 13.74 -34.99
CA GLU A 490 -11.10 12.36 -34.74
C GLU A 490 -11.72 12.22 -33.36
N VAL A 491 -11.11 12.82 -32.33
CA VAL A 491 -11.66 12.85 -30.97
C VAL A 491 -12.99 13.60 -30.92
N ILE A 492 -13.08 14.76 -31.62
CA ILE A 492 -14.33 15.52 -31.71
C ILE A 492 -15.41 14.72 -32.44
N GLN A 493 -15.07 14.02 -33.52
CA GLN A 493 -16.01 13.15 -34.22
C GLN A 493 -16.50 12.00 -33.36
N ALA A 494 -15.60 11.34 -32.61
CA ALA A 494 -15.95 10.30 -31.65
C ALA A 494 -16.90 10.84 -30.57
N ALA A 495 -16.65 12.02 -30.05
CA ALA A 495 -17.54 12.68 -29.09
C ALA A 495 -18.91 13.02 -29.66
N LYS A 496 -18.99 13.41 -30.96
CA LYS A 496 -20.27 13.63 -31.67
C LYS A 496 -21.03 12.31 -31.84
N MET A 497 -20.33 11.23 -32.22
CA MET A 497 -20.90 9.90 -32.35
C MET A 497 -21.49 9.41 -31.01
N ALA A 498 -20.77 9.59 -29.94
CA ALA A 498 -21.18 9.26 -28.58
C ALA A 498 -22.26 10.20 -27.99
N SER A 499 -22.74 11.21 -28.73
CA SER A 499 -23.63 12.25 -28.21
C SER A 499 -23.04 13.09 -27.06
N ALA A 500 -21.72 13.07 -26.89
CA ALA A 500 -21.00 13.77 -25.81
C ALA A 500 -20.69 15.25 -26.15
N HIS A 501 -20.49 15.58 -27.42
CA HIS A 501 -20.05 16.91 -27.89
C HIS A 501 -20.86 18.05 -27.30
N SER A 502 -22.18 17.92 -27.26
CA SER A 502 -23.09 19.01 -26.84
C SER A 502 -22.92 19.40 -25.38
N PHE A 503 -22.63 18.44 -24.48
CA PHE A 503 -22.37 18.77 -23.08
C PHE A 503 -20.93 19.25 -22.89
N ILE A 504 -19.95 18.67 -23.63
CA ILE A 504 -18.54 19.10 -23.57
C ILE A 504 -18.42 20.59 -23.91
N MET A 505 -19.08 21.05 -24.96
CA MET A 505 -19.07 22.46 -25.34
C MET A 505 -19.73 23.41 -24.34
N ARG A 506 -20.49 22.89 -23.37
CA ARG A 506 -21.05 23.66 -22.26
C ARG A 506 -20.15 23.70 -21.02
N LEU A 507 -19.07 22.93 -21.01
CA LEU A 507 -18.07 23.01 -19.96
C LEU A 507 -17.27 24.31 -20.09
N PRO A 508 -16.72 24.86 -19.00
CA PRO A 508 -16.04 26.16 -18.98
C PRO A 508 -14.92 26.32 -20.02
N LYS A 509 -14.22 25.25 -20.37
CA LYS A 509 -13.11 25.22 -21.36
C LYS A 509 -13.35 24.17 -22.46
N GLY A 510 -14.61 23.72 -22.65
CA GLY A 510 -14.91 22.68 -23.62
C GLY A 510 -14.06 21.44 -23.46
N TYR A 511 -13.38 21.01 -24.54
CA TYR A 511 -12.49 19.85 -24.54
C TYR A 511 -11.23 19.99 -23.65
N ASP A 512 -10.79 21.24 -23.38
CA ASP A 512 -9.64 21.53 -22.50
C ASP A 512 -10.03 21.60 -21.02
N THR A 513 -11.28 21.30 -20.69
CA THR A 513 -11.72 21.21 -19.28
C THR A 513 -11.00 20.07 -18.58
N VAL A 514 -10.30 20.39 -17.50
CA VAL A 514 -9.59 19.39 -16.67
C VAL A 514 -10.60 18.64 -15.82
N LEU A 515 -10.51 17.32 -15.85
CA LEU A 515 -11.27 16.41 -15.02
C LEU A 515 -10.48 16.11 -13.75
N GLU A 516 -11.17 16.18 -12.61
CA GLU A 516 -10.61 15.88 -11.29
C GLU A 516 -11.03 14.47 -10.85
N SER A 517 -10.20 13.83 -10.07
CA SER A 517 -10.47 12.56 -9.37
C SER A 517 -11.65 11.75 -9.93
N ASP A 518 -11.41 10.95 -10.97
CA ASP A 518 -12.44 10.11 -11.60
C ASP A 518 -13.64 10.88 -12.20
N GLY A 519 -13.41 12.12 -12.60
CA GLY A 519 -14.46 12.97 -13.18
C GLY A 519 -15.52 13.42 -12.14
N ALA A 520 -15.11 13.66 -10.90
CA ALA A 520 -16.00 14.06 -9.79
C ALA A 520 -16.80 15.35 -10.11
N ASN A 521 -16.29 16.18 -11.03
CA ASN A 521 -16.95 17.39 -11.54
C ASN A 521 -17.98 17.13 -12.65
N LEU A 522 -18.24 15.85 -13.02
CA LEU A 522 -19.21 15.45 -14.02
C LEU A 522 -20.32 14.59 -13.40
N SER A 523 -21.53 14.65 -14.01
CA SER A 523 -22.59 13.69 -13.67
C SER A 523 -22.23 12.28 -14.15
N GLN A 524 -22.85 11.25 -13.56
CA GLN A 524 -22.62 9.86 -13.96
C GLN A 524 -22.90 9.62 -15.44
N GLY A 525 -23.98 10.19 -15.97
CA GLY A 525 -24.30 10.08 -17.40
C GLY A 525 -23.28 10.78 -18.29
N GLN A 526 -22.73 11.93 -17.88
CA GLN A 526 -21.67 12.61 -18.63
C GLN A 526 -20.38 11.78 -18.66
N ARG A 527 -20.00 11.16 -17.53
CA ARG A 527 -18.87 10.23 -17.47
C ARG A 527 -19.07 9.06 -18.42
N GLN A 528 -20.28 8.50 -18.46
CA GLN A 528 -20.63 7.41 -19.36
C GLN A 528 -20.53 7.79 -20.83
N LEU A 529 -21.01 8.99 -21.21
CA LEU A 529 -20.86 9.50 -22.58
C LEU A 529 -19.38 9.66 -22.98
N LEU A 530 -18.50 10.06 -22.05
CA LEU A 530 -17.06 10.09 -22.31
C LEU A 530 -16.46 8.69 -22.49
N ASN A 531 -16.93 7.70 -21.74
CA ASN A 531 -16.50 6.31 -21.89
C ASN A 531 -16.92 5.74 -23.27
N ILE A 532 -18.15 6.05 -23.72
CA ILE A 532 -18.61 5.71 -25.07
C ILE A 532 -17.75 6.41 -26.14
N ALA A 533 -17.41 7.70 -25.94
CA ALA A 533 -16.54 8.43 -26.86
C ALA A 533 -15.12 7.83 -26.92
N ARG A 534 -14.59 7.36 -25.78
CA ARG A 534 -13.32 6.64 -25.69
C ARG A 534 -13.37 5.33 -26.50
N ALA A 535 -14.45 4.57 -26.42
CA ALA A 535 -14.65 3.37 -27.22
C ALA A 535 -14.88 3.73 -28.72
N ALA A 536 -15.49 4.87 -29.04
CA ALA A 536 -15.69 5.31 -30.41
C ALA A 536 -14.38 5.65 -31.12
N VAL A 537 -13.45 6.37 -30.45
CA VAL A 537 -12.18 6.80 -31.04
C VAL A 537 -11.24 5.62 -31.32
N SER A 538 -11.38 4.48 -30.62
CA SER A 538 -10.55 3.28 -30.83
C SER A 538 -10.72 2.66 -32.20
N ARG A 539 -11.91 2.78 -32.82
CA ARG A 539 -12.28 2.16 -34.11
C ARG A 539 -12.15 0.62 -34.12
N ALA A 540 -12.17 0.00 -32.94
CA ALA A 540 -12.07 -1.44 -32.83
C ALA A 540 -13.26 -2.15 -33.50
N PRO A 541 -13.04 -3.25 -34.25
CA PRO A 541 -14.11 -4.01 -34.93
C PRO A 541 -15.00 -4.79 -33.96
N ILE A 542 -14.49 -5.13 -32.77
CA ILE A 542 -15.24 -5.83 -31.72
C ILE A 542 -15.54 -4.84 -30.59
N LEU A 543 -16.77 -4.83 -30.12
CA LEU A 543 -17.25 -3.97 -29.04
C LEU A 543 -17.89 -4.80 -27.95
N ILE A 544 -17.50 -4.54 -26.71
CA ILE A 544 -18.11 -5.14 -25.51
C ILE A 544 -18.77 -4.02 -24.71
N LEU A 545 -20.07 -4.19 -24.44
CA LEU A 545 -20.85 -3.26 -23.65
C LEU A 545 -21.33 -3.94 -22.38
N ASP A 546 -20.78 -3.52 -21.23
CA ASP A 546 -21.31 -3.89 -19.91
C ASP A 546 -22.23 -2.75 -19.45
N GLU A 547 -23.54 -3.05 -19.29
CA GLU A 547 -24.61 -2.05 -19.24
C GLU A 547 -24.44 -0.96 -18.19
N ALA A 548 -24.63 0.26 -18.63
CA ALA A 548 -24.15 1.45 -17.95
C ALA A 548 -25.21 2.51 -17.66
N THR A 549 -26.46 2.17 -17.41
CA THR A 549 -27.53 3.18 -17.32
C THR A 549 -28.34 3.17 -16.01
N SER A 550 -27.90 2.47 -14.97
CA SER A 550 -28.54 2.58 -13.65
C SER A 550 -28.25 3.95 -13.02
N SER A 551 -29.30 4.74 -12.73
CA SER A 551 -29.23 6.03 -12.03
C SER A 551 -28.90 7.27 -12.88
N VAL A 552 -29.29 7.28 -14.17
CA VAL A 552 -29.15 8.43 -15.05
C VAL A 552 -30.52 9.04 -15.36
N ASP A 553 -30.60 10.36 -15.49
CA ASP A 553 -31.86 11.03 -15.87
C ASP A 553 -32.32 10.65 -17.28
N THR A 554 -33.62 10.61 -17.54
CA THR A 554 -34.23 10.12 -18.78
C THR A 554 -33.72 10.82 -20.06
N ARG A 555 -33.34 12.11 -19.96
CA ARG A 555 -32.81 12.84 -21.11
C ARG A 555 -31.39 12.38 -21.47
N THR A 556 -30.54 12.26 -20.48
CA THR A 556 -29.16 11.78 -20.66
C THR A 556 -29.15 10.31 -21.06
N GLU A 557 -30.07 9.50 -20.54
CA GLU A 557 -30.28 8.11 -20.93
C GLU A 557 -30.53 7.98 -22.44
N LYS A 558 -31.43 8.80 -22.99
CA LYS A 558 -31.69 8.82 -24.44
C LYS A 558 -30.46 9.19 -25.28
N HIS A 559 -29.61 10.08 -24.78
CA HIS A 559 -28.33 10.41 -25.43
C HIS A 559 -27.35 9.25 -25.35
N ILE A 560 -27.30 8.53 -24.25
CA ILE A 560 -26.48 7.31 -24.07
C ILE A 560 -26.93 6.23 -25.05
N GLU A 561 -28.25 5.92 -25.12
CA GLU A 561 -28.80 4.95 -26.05
C GLU A 561 -28.47 5.31 -27.52
N GLN A 562 -28.68 6.56 -27.92
CA GLN A 562 -28.33 7.03 -29.26
C GLN A 562 -26.83 6.91 -29.56
N GLY A 563 -25.99 7.22 -28.58
CA GLY A 563 -24.54 7.09 -28.69
C GLY A 563 -24.12 5.62 -28.84
N MET A 564 -24.72 4.74 -28.05
CA MET A 564 -24.47 3.30 -28.11
C MET A 564 -24.94 2.69 -29.44
N ASP A 565 -26.14 3.03 -29.92
CA ASP A 565 -26.65 2.52 -31.21
C ASP A 565 -25.73 2.90 -32.37
N ARG A 566 -25.25 4.16 -32.41
CA ARG A 566 -24.27 4.59 -33.42
C ARG A 566 -22.93 3.88 -33.27
N LEU A 567 -22.48 3.64 -32.02
CA LEU A 567 -21.23 2.96 -31.75
C LEU A 567 -21.27 1.49 -32.16
N MET A 568 -22.44 0.83 -32.00
CA MET A 568 -22.65 -0.58 -32.36
C MET A 568 -22.78 -0.81 -33.88
N ALA A 569 -23.08 0.24 -34.65
CA ALA A 569 -23.22 0.12 -36.09
C ALA A 569 -21.91 -0.39 -36.71
N GLU A 570 -22.01 -1.42 -37.58
CA GLU A 570 -20.89 -2.03 -38.31
C GLU A 570 -19.82 -2.72 -37.43
N ARG A 571 -20.07 -2.94 -36.13
CA ARG A 571 -19.17 -3.64 -35.20
C ARG A 571 -19.78 -4.93 -34.70
N THR A 572 -18.95 -5.94 -34.53
CA THR A 572 -19.36 -7.14 -33.78
C THR A 572 -19.51 -6.76 -32.31
N THR A 573 -20.74 -6.82 -31.80
CA THR A 573 -21.03 -6.28 -30.48
C THR A 573 -21.55 -7.34 -29.53
N PHE A 574 -20.92 -7.44 -28.35
CA PHE A 574 -21.40 -8.22 -27.22
C PHE A 574 -21.97 -7.30 -26.15
N VAL A 575 -23.24 -7.49 -25.82
CA VAL A 575 -23.95 -6.64 -24.84
C VAL A 575 -24.35 -7.48 -23.64
N ILE A 576 -23.89 -7.11 -22.43
CA ILE A 576 -24.42 -7.63 -21.19
C ILE A 576 -25.64 -6.80 -20.85
N ALA A 577 -26.82 -7.37 -21.05
CA ALA A 577 -28.05 -6.61 -20.97
C ALA A 577 -28.69 -6.73 -19.59
N HIS A 578 -28.91 -5.57 -18.96
CA HIS A 578 -29.78 -5.38 -17.82
C HIS A 578 -31.09 -4.67 -18.18
N ARG A 579 -31.24 -4.21 -19.45
CA ARG A 579 -32.44 -3.56 -19.97
C ARG A 579 -32.98 -4.24 -21.20
N LEU A 580 -34.28 -4.34 -21.23
CA LEU A 580 -35.01 -5.02 -22.31
C LEU A 580 -34.94 -4.27 -23.65
N SER A 581 -34.81 -2.92 -23.63
CA SER A 581 -34.66 -2.12 -24.85
C SER A 581 -33.38 -2.48 -25.64
N THR A 582 -32.29 -2.72 -24.95
CA THR A 582 -30.99 -3.06 -25.57
C THR A 582 -31.00 -4.48 -26.19
N VAL A 583 -31.77 -5.39 -25.58
CA VAL A 583 -31.91 -6.79 -26.03
C VAL A 583 -32.74 -6.91 -27.29
N ARG A 584 -33.80 -6.12 -27.40
CA ARG A 584 -34.81 -6.24 -28.48
C ARG A 584 -34.22 -6.15 -29.89
N ASN A 585 -33.19 -5.29 -30.05
CA ASN A 585 -32.54 -5.04 -31.33
C ASN A 585 -31.29 -5.89 -31.55
N ALA A 586 -31.07 -6.97 -30.78
CA ALA A 586 -29.97 -7.90 -30.97
C ALA A 586 -30.27 -8.89 -32.08
N ASN A 587 -29.23 -9.25 -32.87
CA ASN A 587 -29.32 -10.28 -33.89
C ASN A 587 -29.48 -11.70 -33.29
N ALA A 588 -28.90 -11.90 -32.10
CA ALA A 588 -29.10 -13.09 -31.31
C ALA A 588 -29.04 -12.76 -29.81
N ILE A 589 -29.88 -13.43 -29.06
CA ILE A 589 -29.96 -13.35 -27.60
C ILE A 589 -29.55 -14.70 -27.04
N MET A 590 -28.58 -14.67 -26.12
CA MET A 590 -28.09 -15.83 -25.37
C MET A 590 -28.59 -15.75 -23.93
N VAL A 591 -29.46 -16.66 -23.55
CA VAL A 591 -29.97 -16.73 -22.18
C VAL A 591 -29.09 -17.66 -21.36
N LEU A 592 -28.43 -17.10 -20.36
CA LEU A 592 -27.52 -17.84 -19.48
C LEU A 592 -28.19 -18.15 -18.14
N GLU A 593 -28.05 -19.38 -17.68
CA GLU A 593 -28.44 -19.84 -16.36
C GLU A 593 -27.41 -20.84 -15.82
N ASN A 594 -26.93 -20.69 -14.61
CA ASN A 594 -25.95 -21.56 -13.93
C ASN A 594 -24.69 -21.91 -14.78
N GLY A 595 -24.26 -20.96 -15.61
CA GLY A 595 -23.06 -21.09 -16.43
C GLY A 595 -23.26 -21.84 -17.76
N GLU A 596 -24.49 -22.05 -18.20
CA GLU A 596 -24.86 -22.70 -19.45
C GLU A 596 -25.75 -21.78 -20.29
N ILE A 597 -25.70 -21.90 -21.63
CA ILE A 597 -26.64 -21.24 -22.53
C ILE A 597 -27.86 -22.15 -22.66
N ILE A 598 -28.99 -21.72 -22.06
CA ILE A 598 -30.24 -22.52 -22.04
C ILE A 598 -31.19 -22.18 -23.18
N GLU A 599 -31.13 -20.98 -23.73
CA GLU A 599 -31.94 -20.54 -24.87
C GLU A 599 -31.09 -19.62 -25.76
N ARG A 600 -31.32 -19.70 -27.07
CA ARG A 600 -30.70 -18.81 -28.06
C ARG A 600 -31.64 -18.57 -29.23
N GLY A 601 -31.77 -17.35 -29.69
CA GLY A 601 -32.63 -16.96 -30.78
C GLY A 601 -32.72 -15.44 -30.92
N ASP A 602 -33.56 -14.98 -31.79
CA ASP A 602 -33.94 -13.57 -31.83
C ASP A 602 -35.07 -13.24 -30.84
N HIS A 603 -35.42 -11.98 -30.73
CA HIS A 603 -36.45 -11.51 -29.80
C HIS A 603 -37.82 -12.19 -30.05
N GLU A 604 -38.24 -12.30 -31.32
CA GLU A 604 -39.56 -12.83 -31.66
C GLU A 604 -39.65 -14.36 -31.45
N ASP A 605 -38.59 -15.06 -31.79
CA ASP A 605 -38.51 -16.51 -31.62
C ASP A 605 -38.55 -16.91 -30.15
N LEU A 606 -37.73 -16.26 -29.32
CA LEU A 606 -37.70 -16.55 -27.88
C LEU A 606 -39.00 -16.14 -27.15
N LEU A 607 -39.74 -15.16 -27.67
CA LEU A 607 -41.08 -14.84 -27.13
C LEU A 607 -42.10 -15.92 -27.48
N LYS A 608 -42.01 -16.53 -28.68
CA LYS A 608 -42.89 -17.65 -29.13
C LYS A 608 -42.65 -18.91 -28.31
N GLU A 609 -41.39 -19.19 -27.96
CA GLU A 609 -41.02 -20.37 -27.15
C GLU A 609 -41.55 -20.32 -25.71
N LYS A 610 -41.92 -19.15 -25.20
CA LYS A 610 -42.41 -18.93 -23.84
C LYS A 610 -41.52 -19.50 -22.74
N GLY A 611 -40.21 -19.53 -22.98
CA GLY A 611 -39.19 -20.07 -22.12
C GLY A 611 -38.75 -19.10 -21.00
N ARG A 612 -37.46 -19.16 -20.61
CA ARG A 612 -36.88 -18.31 -19.57
C ARG A 612 -36.84 -16.87 -20.01
N TYR A 613 -36.49 -16.59 -21.29
CA TYR A 613 -36.49 -15.24 -21.87
C TYR A 613 -37.86 -14.58 -21.78
N TYR A 614 -38.92 -15.30 -22.15
CA TYR A 614 -40.30 -14.78 -22.07
C TYR A 614 -40.66 -14.38 -20.65
N ARG A 615 -40.30 -15.21 -19.64
CA ARG A 615 -40.57 -14.90 -18.22
C ARG A 615 -39.79 -13.67 -17.73
N LEU A 616 -38.52 -13.50 -18.15
CA LEU A 616 -37.72 -12.32 -17.86
C LEU A 616 -38.32 -11.07 -18.54
N TYR A 617 -38.75 -11.18 -19.78
CA TYR A 617 -39.31 -10.09 -20.56
C TYR A 617 -40.67 -9.62 -20.02
N THR A 618 -41.55 -10.53 -19.61
CA THR A 618 -42.88 -10.21 -19.08
C THR A 618 -42.90 -9.82 -17.61
N GLY A 619 -41.76 -9.78 -16.95
CA GLY A 619 -41.64 -9.45 -15.52
C GLY A 619 -42.11 -10.57 -14.59
N MET A 620 -42.33 -11.79 -15.10
CA MET A 620 -42.66 -12.98 -14.29
C MET A 620 -41.42 -13.59 -13.61
N ALA A 621 -40.21 -13.13 -13.95
CA ALA A 621 -38.97 -13.46 -13.30
C ALA A 621 -38.06 -12.23 -13.25
N GLU A 622 -37.28 -12.08 -12.20
CA GLU A 622 -36.34 -10.95 -12.04
C GLU A 622 -35.05 -11.20 -12.83
N LEU A 623 -34.48 -10.12 -13.39
CA LEU A 623 -33.16 -10.10 -14.01
C LEU A 623 -32.00 -10.12 -12.98
N ASN A 624 -32.35 -9.95 -11.70
CA ASN A 624 -31.41 -9.84 -10.58
C ASN A 624 -30.91 -11.19 -10.08
#